data_37b6d1b0c7b406578ac9b1037b261901
#
_entry.id   37b6d1b0c7b406578ac9b1037b261901
#
_cell.length_a   1.000
_cell.length_b   1.000
_cell.length_c   1.000
_cell.angle_alpha   90.00
_cell.angle_beta   90.00
_cell.angle_gamma   90.00
#
_symmetry.space_group_name_H-M   'P 1'
#
loop_
_entity.id
_entity.type
_entity.pdbx_description
1 polymer ?
#
loop_
_entity_poly.entity_id
_entity_poly.type
_entity_poly.pdbx_seq_one_letter_code
_entity_poly.pdbx_strand_id
1 'polypeptide(L)'
;MTVTNRLVPPAVDGRPTQEMLQLAIDLADDARAFVRPRFRSRVSIEQKPDGTPVTEVDTALEARLRNRIRARFPKHGVVGEEGGGQRANADWVWVLDPIDGTQSFILGKPTFASLIGLMHRGVPMLGIIEHPALGDRWVGVAGSPTFFNGEPARVRACAHVAEAALSTTGPNWFAQDELAAFDRVRAAAKVQHWGGDCHAFGLLASGFIDLVIESSHHLHDFCALVPVIEGAGGVMTDWAGDALGSDSGPRVIAAGDRRVHAEALALLGEGKSW
;
A
#
# COMPACT_ATOMS: atom_id res chain seq x y z
N MET A 1 -13.14 -18.90 14.69
CA MET A 1 -13.85 -17.85 13.94
C MET A 1 -12.88 -17.31 12.92
N THR A 2 -13.21 -17.35 11.64
CA THR A 2 -12.36 -16.83 10.56
C THR A 2 -12.18 -15.33 10.69
N VAL A 3 -11.05 -14.77 10.21
CA VAL A 3 -10.72 -13.33 10.21
C VAL A 3 -11.86 -12.51 9.60
N THR A 4 -12.56 -13.07 8.60
CA THR A 4 -13.73 -12.48 7.94
C THR A 4 -14.88 -12.11 8.90
N ASN A 5 -15.14 -12.89 9.95
CA ASN A 5 -16.24 -12.62 10.88
C ASN A 5 -15.93 -11.52 11.91
N ARG A 6 -14.66 -11.14 12.07
CA ARG A 6 -14.23 -10.08 13.01
C ARG A 6 -14.17 -8.69 12.38
N LEU A 7 -14.14 -8.62 11.02
CA LEU A 7 -13.86 -7.38 10.27
C LEU A 7 -15.10 -6.63 9.78
N VAL A 8 -16.28 -7.24 9.76
CA VAL A 8 -17.48 -6.61 9.17
C VAL A 8 -18.43 -6.14 10.28
N PRO A 9 -18.46 -4.84 10.59
CA PRO A 9 -19.59 -4.24 11.28
C PRO A 9 -20.85 -4.28 10.39
N PRO A 10 -22.06 -4.17 10.96
CA PRO A 10 -23.32 -4.20 10.20
C PRO A 10 -23.30 -3.19 9.06
N ALA A 11 -23.96 -3.52 7.95
CA ALA A 11 -24.01 -2.76 6.72
C ALA A 11 -24.38 -1.28 6.99
N VAL A 12 -23.41 -0.40 6.84
CA VAL A 12 -23.57 1.04 6.76
C VAL A 12 -23.32 1.41 5.31
N ASP A 13 -24.12 2.30 4.72
CA ASP A 13 -23.94 2.78 3.35
C ASP A 13 -22.47 3.15 3.07
N GLY A 14 -21.90 2.60 1.99
CA GLY A 14 -20.54 2.87 1.58
C GLY A 14 -19.45 1.99 2.20
N ARG A 15 -19.78 0.96 3.01
CA ARG A 15 -18.78 -0.02 3.50
C ARG A 15 -18.69 -1.24 2.61
N PRO A 16 -17.50 -1.87 2.49
CA PRO A 16 -17.34 -3.13 1.79
C PRO A 16 -18.25 -4.22 2.41
N THR A 17 -18.93 -4.97 1.57
CA THR A 17 -19.71 -6.12 2.02
C THR A 17 -18.80 -7.27 2.43
N GLN A 18 -19.33 -8.23 3.21
CA GLN A 18 -18.60 -9.45 3.55
C GLN A 18 -18.16 -10.22 2.29
N GLU A 19 -18.96 -10.18 1.24
CA GLU A 19 -18.64 -10.81 -0.05
C GLU A 19 -17.46 -10.15 -0.76
N MET A 20 -17.35 -8.81 -0.71
CA MET A 20 -16.21 -8.06 -1.23
C MET A 20 -14.95 -8.37 -0.42
N LEU A 21 -15.03 -8.40 0.91
CA LEU A 21 -13.91 -8.78 1.77
C LEU A 21 -13.45 -10.22 1.49
N GLN A 22 -14.39 -11.15 1.35
CA GLN A 22 -14.04 -12.55 1.04
C GLN A 22 -13.34 -12.63 -0.33
N LEU A 23 -13.84 -11.92 -1.35
CA LEU A 23 -13.14 -11.89 -2.63
C LEU A 23 -11.73 -11.30 -2.50
N ALA A 24 -11.54 -10.22 -1.75
CA ALA A 24 -10.20 -9.65 -1.54
C ALA A 24 -9.23 -10.67 -0.92
N ILE A 25 -9.69 -11.43 0.07
CA ILE A 25 -8.90 -12.50 0.69
C ILE A 25 -8.59 -13.61 -0.33
N ASP A 26 -9.58 -14.03 -1.12
CA ASP A 26 -9.40 -15.04 -2.16
C ASP A 26 -8.42 -14.58 -3.25
N LEU A 27 -8.40 -13.29 -3.59
CA LEU A 27 -7.44 -12.70 -4.53
C LEU A 27 -6.02 -12.71 -3.94
N ALA A 28 -5.88 -12.41 -2.65
CA ALA A 28 -4.59 -12.47 -1.96
C ALA A 28 -4.06 -13.90 -1.85
N ASP A 29 -4.94 -14.89 -1.61
CA ASP A 29 -4.56 -16.31 -1.64
C ASP A 29 -4.09 -16.74 -3.03
N ASP A 30 -4.77 -16.29 -4.09
CA ASP A 30 -4.37 -16.51 -5.47
C ASP A 30 -3.01 -15.87 -5.78
N ALA A 31 -2.79 -14.62 -5.34
CA ALA A 31 -1.52 -13.92 -5.51
C ALA A 31 -0.39 -14.70 -4.84
N ARG A 32 -0.55 -15.08 -3.56
CA ARG A 32 0.42 -15.88 -2.82
C ARG A 32 0.74 -17.19 -3.55
N ALA A 33 -0.29 -17.94 -3.92
CA ALA A 33 -0.12 -19.23 -4.60
C ALA A 33 0.55 -19.10 -5.97
N PHE A 34 0.30 -18.01 -6.68
CA PHE A 34 0.85 -17.74 -8.00
C PHE A 34 2.29 -17.23 -7.95
N VAL A 35 2.59 -16.26 -7.07
CA VAL A 35 3.89 -15.57 -7.01
C VAL A 35 4.95 -16.39 -6.27
N ARG A 36 4.60 -17.00 -5.13
CA ARG A 36 5.57 -17.68 -4.27
C ARG A 36 6.46 -18.72 -5.00
N PRO A 37 5.93 -19.61 -5.86
CA PRO A 37 6.77 -20.58 -6.57
C PRO A 37 7.62 -19.94 -7.68
N ARG A 38 7.33 -18.69 -8.08
CA ARG A 38 8.07 -17.94 -9.12
C ARG A 38 9.14 -17.02 -8.53
N PHE A 39 9.07 -16.74 -7.25
CA PHE A 39 10.11 -15.97 -6.56
C PHE A 39 11.44 -16.71 -6.55
N ARG A 40 12.52 -16.00 -6.92
CA ARG A 40 13.87 -16.55 -7.11
C ARG A 40 13.95 -17.63 -8.19
N SER A 41 13.01 -17.65 -9.14
CA SER A 41 13.11 -18.43 -10.35
C SER A 41 13.57 -17.55 -11.53
N ARG A 42 13.86 -18.17 -12.67
CA ARG A 42 14.12 -17.41 -13.91
C ARG A 42 12.79 -16.96 -14.48
N VAL A 43 12.58 -15.64 -14.54
CA VAL A 43 11.40 -15.01 -15.13
C VAL A 43 11.81 -14.10 -16.28
N SER A 44 10.94 -13.91 -17.25
CA SER A 44 11.11 -12.93 -18.31
C SER A 44 10.94 -11.52 -17.72
N ILE A 45 11.88 -10.62 -18.04
CA ILE A 45 11.87 -9.23 -17.58
C ILE A 45 11.84 -8.34 -18.81
N GLU A 46 10.88 -7.44 -18.84
CA GLU A 46 10.75 -6.39 -19.85
C GLU A 46 10.91 -5.02 -19.20
N GLN A 47 11.15 -4.00 -20.00
CA GLN A 47 11.26 -2.63 -19.55
C GLN A 47 10.06 -1.85 -20.05
N LYS A 48 9.34 -1.19 -19.13
CA LYS A 48 8.21 -0.30 -19.48
C LYS A 48 8.73 0.97 -20.18
N PRO A 49 7.87 1.74 -20.86
CA PRO A 49 8.27 3.00 -21.52
C PRO A 49 8.88 4.04 -20.58
N ASP A 50 8.53 4.02 -19.29
CA ASP A 50 9.09 4.89 -18.25
C ASP A 50 10.43 4.38 -17.67
N GLY A 51 10.91 3.22 -18.15
CA GLY A 51 12.16 2.61 -17.73
C GLY A 51 12.04 1.70 -16.51
N THR A 52 10.87 1.56 -15.90
CA THR A 52 10.65 0.61 -14.80
C THR A 52 10.59 -0.84 -15.32
N PRO A 53 11.05 -1.84 -14.56
CA PRO A 53 10.94 -3.22 -14.96
C PRO A 53 9.54 -3.78 -14.74
N VAL A 54 9.12 -4.69 -15.59
CA VAL A 54 7.94 -5.54 -15.43
C VAL A 54 8.32 -6.98 -15.73
N THR A 55 7.72 -7.95 -15.06
CA THR A 55 7.90 -9.37 -15.35
C THR A 55 6.64 -10.00 -15.92
N GLU A 56 6.78 -11.16 -16.56
CA GLU A 56 5.64 -11.97 -16.99
C GLU A 56 4.73 -12.36 -15.82
N VAL A 57 5.25 -12.32 -14.57
CA VAL A 57 4.50 -12.66 -13.36
C VAL A 57 3.51 -11.54 -13.01
N ASP A 58 3.93 -10.28 -13.14
CA ASP A 58 3.09 -9.10 -12.89
C ASP A 58 1.86 -9.11 -13.81
N THR A 59 2.10 -9.18 -15.12
CA THR A 59 1.04 -9.14 -16.13
C THR A 59 0.09 -10.34 -16.04
N ALA A 60 0.63 -11.55 -15.82
CA ALA A 60 -0.18 -12.76 -15.72
C ALA A 60 -1.02 -12.78 -14.42
N LEU A 61 -0.46 -12.33 -13.30
CA LEU A 61 -1.19 -12.23 -12.04
C LEU A 61 -2.32 -11.21 -12.17
N GLU A 62 -2.04 -10.00 -12.66
CA GLU A 62 -3.07 -8.97 -12.81
C GLU A 62 -4.23 -9.46 -13.68
N ALA A 63 -3.94 -10.07 -14.82
CA ALA A 63 -4.98 -10.62 -15.71
C ALA A 63 -5.86 -11.67 -14.97
N ARG A 64 -5.24 -12.52 -14.15
CA ARG A 64 -5.93 -13.51 -13.34
C ARG A 64 -6.85 -12.87 -12.29
N LEU A 65 -6.35 -11.89 -11.53
CA LEU A 65 -7.12 -11.19 -10.50
C LEU A 65 -8.30 -10.42 -11.11
N ARG A 66 -8.08 -9.70 -12.22
CA ARG A 66 -9.12 -8.99 -12.99
C ARG A 66 -10.25 -9.92 -13.44
N ASN A 67 -9.91 -11.09 -13.94
CA ASN A 67 -10.91 -12.05 -14.40
C ASN A 67 -11.81 -12.53 -13.24
N ARG A 68 -11.24 -12.77 -12.06
CA ARG A 68 -12.02 -13.15 -10.87
C ARG A 68 -12.93 -12.04 -10.39
N ILE A 69 -12.43 -10.78 -10.36
CA ILE A 69 -13.24 -9.62 -10.00
C ILE A 69 -14.42 -9.47 -10.95
N ARG A 70 -14.17 -9.52 -12.27
CA ARG A 70 -15.24 -9.42 -13.29
C ARG A 70 -16.29 -10.50 -13.18
N ALA A 71 -15.88 -11.73 -12.91
CA ALA A 71 -16.79 -12.85 -12.74
C ALA A 71 -17.72 -12.67 -11.53
N ARG A 72 -17.20 -12.09 -10.43
CA ARG A 72 -17.95 -11.94 -9.18
C ARG A 72 -18.70 -10.62 -9.08
N PHE A 73 -18.08 -9.53 -9.55
CA PHE A 73 -18.62 -8.17 -9.50
C PHE A 73 -18.55 -7.49 -10.88
N PRO A 74 -19.41 -7.91 -11.86
CA PRO A 74 -19.31 -7.43 -13.23
C PRO A 74 -19.60 -5.93 -13.42
N LYS A 75 -20.17 -5.26 -12.39
CA LYS A 75 -20.47 -3.83 -12.41
C LYS A 75 -19.35 -2.99 -11.77
N HIS A 76 -18.44 -3.60 -11.02
CA HIS A 76 -17.31 -2.88 -10.42
C HIS A 76 -16.27 -2.48 -11.46
N GLY A 77 -15.54 -1.40 -11.16
CA GLY A 77 -14.34 -1.02 -11.90
C GLY A 77 -13.13 -1.80 -11.44
N VAL A 78 -12.11 -1.82 -12.27
CA VAL A 78 -10.77 -2.33 -11.92
C VAL A 78 -9.73 -1.38 -12.51
N VAL A 79 -8.82 -0.91 -11.67
CA VAL A 79 -7.61 -0.17 -12.05
C VAL A 79 -6.42 -1.03 -11.61
N GLY A 80 -5.44 -1.19 -12.46
CA GLY A 80 -4.23 -1.92 -12.12
C GLY A 80 -3.03 -1.29 -12.78
N GLU A 81 -1.87 -1.61 -12.27
CA GLU A 81 -0.60 -1.09 -12.74
C GLU A 81 -0.35 -1.46 -14.22
N GLU A 82 -0.56 -2.73 -14.58
CA GLU A 82 -0.18 -3.26 -15.90
C GLU A 82 -1.27 -3.07 -16.96
N GLY A 83 -2.52 -3.27 -16.59
CA GLY A 83 -3.66 -3.26 -17.52
C GLY A 83 -4.49 -1.98 -17.49
N GLY A 84 -4.04 -0.95 -16.76
CA GLY A 84 -4.73 0.34 -16.67
C GLY A 84 -6.15 0.26 -16.09
N GLY A 85 -6.99 1.24 -16.43
CA GLY A 85 -8.34 1.38 -15.89
C GLY A 85 -9.43 0.77 -16.79
N GLN A 86 -10.36 0.04 -16.17
CA GLN A 86 -11.61 -0.37 -16.77
C GLN A 86 -12.77 -0.01 -15.84
N ARG A 87 -13.75 0.79 -16.33
CA ARG A 87 -14.83 1.33 -15.50
C ARG A 87 -14.33 2.05 -14.24
N ALA A 88 -13.25 2.82 -14.37
CA ALA A 88 -12.61 3.54 -13.27
C ALA A 88 -13.56 4.53 -12.54
N ASN A 89 -14.67 4.92 -13.18
CA ASN A 89 -15.70 5.81 -12.62
C ASN A 89 -16.87 5.05 -11.97
N ALA A 90 -16.78 3.73 -11.76
CA ALA A 90 -17.82 2.98 -11.04
C ALA A 90 -17.83 3.36 -9.55
N ASP A 91 -18.98 3.19 -8.86
CA ASP A 91 -19.07 3.45 -7.41
C ASP A 91 -18.05 2.62 -6.62
N TRP A 92 -17.81 1.37 -7.03
CA TRP A 92 -16.81 0.47 -6.47
C TRP A 92 -15.72 0.16 -7.50
N VAL A 93 -14.47 0.41 -7.13
CA VAL A 93 -13.30 0.19 -7.99
C VAL A 93 -12.25 -0.61 -7.22
N TRP A 94 -11.89 -1.77 -7.77
CA TRP A 94 -10.75 -2.55 -7.31
C TRP A 94 -9.46 -1.92 -7.86
N VAL A 95 -8.47 -1.81 -7.01
CA VAL A 95 -7.15 -1.26 -7.36
C VAL A 95 -6.11 -2.32 -7.08
N LEU A 96 -5.33 -2.68 -8.09
CA LEU A 96 -4.42 -3.81 -8.07
C LEU A 96 -2.99 -3.37 -8.39
N ASP A 97 -2.06 -3.77 -7.55
CA ASP A 97 -0.67 -3.88 -7.89
C ASP A 97 -0.25 -5.35 -7.70
N PRO A 98 0.04 -6.06 -8.81
CA PRO A 98 0.39 -7.48 -8.73
C PRO A 98 1.66 -7.74 -7.95
N ILE A 99 2.70 -6.93 -8.16
CA ILE A 99 4.00 -7.03 -7.50
C ILE A 99 4.55 -5.62 -7.25
N ASP A 100 4.08 -4.95 -6.20
CA ASP A 100 4.75 -3.76 -5.70
C ASP A 100 6.16 -4.12 -5.23
N GLY A 101 7.15 -3.34 -5.66
CA GLY A 101 8.55 -3.69 -5.46
C GLY A 101 9.07 -4.71 -6.49
N THR A 102 8.72 -4.59 -7.77
CA THR A 102 9.20 -5.45 -8.87
C THR A 102 10.73 -5.56 -8.90
N GLN A 103 11.45 -4.46 -8.59
CA GLN A 103 12.92 -4.52 -8.48
C GLN A 103 13.37 -5.46 -7.37
N SER A 104 12.73 -5.43 -6.20
CA SER A 104 13.01 -6.34 -5.09
C SER A 104 12.70 -7.79 -5.46
N PHE A 105 11.58 -8.04 -6.15
CA PHE A 105 11.23 -9.36 -6.66
C PHE A 105 12.33 -9.91 -7.61
N ILE A 106 12.78 -9.12 -8.60
CA ILE A 106 13.82 -9.48 -9.55
C ILE A 106 15.16 -9.76 -8.85
N LEU A 107 15.51 -8.94 -7.84
CA LEU A 107 16.74 -9.09 -7.07
C LEU A 107 16.68 -10.20 -6.02
N GLY A 108 15.55 -10.89 -5.88
CA GLY A 108 15.35 -11.94 -4.88
C GLY A 108 15.25 -11.44 -3.44
N LYS A 109 14.94 -10.15 -3.22
CA LYS A 109 14.61 -9.57 -1.91
C LYS A 109 13.14 -9.85 -1.57
N PRO A 110 12.79 -10.18 -0.32
CA PRO A 110 11.43 -10.58 0.03
C PRO A 110 10.50 -9.40 0.39
N THR A 111 10.90 -8.15 0.12
CA THR A 111 10.15 -6.95 0.51
C THR A 111 9.00 -6.57 -0.43
N PHE A 112 8.91 -7.22 -1.58
CA PHE A 112 7.80 -7.05 -2.52
C PHE A 112 6.49 -7.64 -1.98
N ALA A 113 5.35 -7.09 -2.42
CA ALA A 113 4.02 -7.62 -2.11
C ALA A 113 3.06 -7.53 -3.30
N SER A 114 1.91 -8.21 -3.19
CA SER A 114 0.73 -7.92 -4.00
C SER A 114 -0.20 -7.01 -3.22
N LEU A 115 -0.61 -5.89 -3.79
CA LEU A 115 -1.50 -4.92 -3.18
C LEU A 115 -2.91 -5.06 -3.80
N ILE A 116 -3.91 -5.23 -2.95
CA ILE A 116 -5.31 -5.36 -3.35
C ILE A 116 -6.11 -4.31 -2.60
N GLY A 117 -6.49 -3.25 -3.31
CA GLY A 117 -7.33 -2.18 -2.80
C GLY A 117 -8.75 -2.27 -3.32
N LEU A 118 -9.71 -1.73 -2.56
CA LEU A 118 -11.07 -1.49 -3.00
C LEU A 118 -11.51 -0.10 -2.57
N MET A 119 -11.93 0.71 -3.54
CA MET A 119 -12.42 2.06 -3.32
C MET A 119 -13.93 2.13 -3.46
N HIS A 120 -14.54 3.06 -2.72
CA HIS A 120 -15.92 3.49 -2.93
C HIS A 120 -15.94 4.99 -3.24
N ARG A 121 -16.38 5.35 -4.44
CA ARG A 121 -16.47 6.76 -4.89
C ARG A 121 -15.19 7.55 -4.65
N GLY A 122 -14.06 6.97 -5.04
CA GLY A 122 -12.75 7.60 -4.92
C GLY A 122 -12.06 7.50 -3.55
N VAL A 123 -12.70 6.88 -2.54
CA VAL A 123 -12.14 6.72 -1.19
C VAL A 123 -11.69 5.29 -0.95
N PRO A 124 -10.44 5.03 -0.51
CA PRO A 124 -9.96 3.69 -0.13
C PRO A 124 -10.74 3.13 1.06
N MET A 125 -11.36 1.96 0.88
CA MET A 125 -12.27 1.35 1.87
C MET A 125 -11.78 0.01 2.40
N LEU A 126 -10.98 -0.72 1.60
CA LEU A 126 -10.40 -2.00 1.97
C LEU A 126 -9.02 -2.12 1.34
N GLY A 127 -8.08 -2.68 2.07
CA GLY A 127 -6.75 -2.95 1.57
C GLY A 127 -6.18 -4.25 2.12
N ILE A 128 -5.45 -4.96 1.26
CA ILE A 128 -4.63 -6.11 1.63
C ILE A 128 -3.21 -5.87 1.12
N ILE A 129 -2.24 -6.03 2.02
CA ILE A 129 -0.83 -6.15 1.70
C ILE A 129 -0.49 -7.63 1.87
N GLU A 130 -0.20 -8.31 0.77
CA GLU A 130 0.14 -9.73 0.75
C GLU A 130 1.59 -9.93 0.38
N HIS A 131 2.42 -10.43 1.30
CA HIS A 131 3.83 -10.77 1.05
C HIS A 131 4.02 -12.26 0.76
N PRO A 132 4.04 -12.69 -0.50
CA PRO A 132 4.10 -14.11 -0.86
C PRO A 132 5.37 -14.80 -0.38
N ALA A 133 6.50 -14.08 -0.32
CA ALA A 133 7.78 -14.63 0.09
C ALA A 133 7.85 -14.92 1.59
N LEU A 134 7.28 -14.03 2.41
CA LEU A 134 7.31 -14.11 3.88
C LEU A 134 6.12 -14.87 4.45
N GLY A 135 5.01 -14.88 3.71
CA GLY A 135 3.73 -15.42 4.21
C GLY A 135 2.99 -14.41 5.10
N ASP A 136 3.41 -13.16 5.09
CA ASP A 136 2.81 -12.08 5.87
C ASP A 136 1.66 -11.43 5.11
N ARG A 137 0.58 -11.11 5.85
CA ARG A 137 -0.61 -10.46 5.31
C ARG A 137 -1.19 -9.46 6.28
N TRP A 138 -1.37 -8.22 5.82
CA TRP A 138 -2.17 -7.22 6.52
C TRP A 138 -3.50 -7.03 5.80
N VAL A 139 -4.57 -6.94 6.59
CA VAL A 139 -5.93 -6.70 6.09
C VAL A 139 -6.52 -5.53 6.87
N GLY A 140 -6.84 -4.45 6.16
CA GLY A 140 -7.48 -3.26 6.70
C GLY A 140 -8.83 -2.99 6.03
N VAL A 141 -9.83 -2.60 6.82
CA VAL A 141 -11.14 -2.14 6.35
C VAL A 141 -11.45 -0.82 7.04
N ALA A 142 -11.84 0.19 6.28
CA ALA A 142 -12.12 1.52 6.82
C ALA A 142 -13.08 1.48 8.03
N GLY A 143 -12.66 2.10 9.13
CA GLY A 143 -13.40 2.12 10.40
C GLY A 143 -13.38 0.80 11.18
N SER A 144 -12.49 -0.13 10.84
CA SER A 144 -12.28 -1.39 11.56
C SER A 144 -10.80 -1.56 11.93
N PRO A 145 -10.47 -2.35 12.98
CA PRO A 145 -9.07 -2.65 13.28
C PRO A 145 -8.39 -3.40 12.13
N THR A 146 -7.10 -3.12 11.90
CA THR A 146 -6.24 -3.88 10.99
C THR A 146 -5.80 -5.19 11.62
N PHE A 147 -5.68 -6.23 10.80
CA PHE A 147 -5.19 -7.54 11.21
C PHE A 147 -3.90 -7.90 10.44
N PHE A 148 -2.91 -8.37 11.18
CA PHE A 148 -1.69 -8.99 10.66
C PHE A 148 -1.73 -10.49 10.93
N ASN A 149 -1.71 -11.29 9.89
CA ASN A 149 -1.79 -12.77 9.98
C ASN A 149 -2.92 -13.27 10.89
N GLY A 150 -4.05 -12.56 10.92
CA GLY A 150 -5.23 -12.91 11.73
C GLY A 150 -5.25 -12.33 13.15
N GLU A 151 -4.17 -11.71 13.62
CA GLU A 151 -4.10 -11.03 14.92
C GLU A 151 -4.19 -9.50 14.74
N PRO A 152 -4.78 -8.77 15.70
CA PRO A 152 -4.86 -7.31 15.63
C PRO A 152 -3.48 -6.65 15.54
N ALA A 153 -3.27 -5.83 14.51
CA ALA A 153 -2.07 -5.01 14.36
C ALA A 153 -2.30 -3.61 14.95
N ARG A 154 -1.25 -3.04 15.51
CA ARG A 154 -1.30 -1.68 16.08
C ARG A 154 0.03 -0.96 15.87
N VAL A 155 -0.08 0.31 15.49
CA VAL A 155 1.03 1.23 15.48
C VAL A 155 1.57 1.47 16.90
N ARG A 156 2.78 2.00 17.01
CA ARG A 156 3.35 2.45 18.29
C ARG A 156 3.34 3.98 18.41
N ALA A 157 3.34 4.47 19.62
CA ALA A 157 3.47 5.90 19.90
C ALA A 157 4.91 6.38 19.60
N CYS A 158 5.01 7.52 18.89
CA CYS A 158 6.26 8.22 18.63
C CYS A 158 5.95 9.73 18.56
N ALA A 159 6.43 10.50 19.53
CA ALA A 159 6.03 11.90 19.64
C ALA A 159 6.84 12.83 18.72
N HIS A 160 8.08 12.50 18.42
CA HIS A 160 9.04 13.38 17.74
C HIS A 160 9.81 12.65 16.64
N VAL A 161 10.11 13.35 15.55
CA VAL A 161 10.96 12.82 14.46
C VAL A 161 12.33 12.38 14.98
N ALA A 162 12.87 13.08 15.97
CA ALA A 162 14.16 12.73 16.60
C ALA A 162 14.16 11.37 17.34
N GLU A 163 12.99 10.77 17.56
CA GLU A 163 12.85 9.44 18.16
C GLU A 163 12.45 8.38 17.11
N ALA A 164 12.07 8.82 15.92
CA ALA A 164 11.43 7.98 14.90
C ALA A 164 12.42 7.08 14.15
N ALA A 165 11.94 5.87 13.83
CA ALA A 165 12.48 5.04 12.77
C ALA A 165 11.77 5.41 11.46
N LEU A 166 12.51 5.98 10.51
CA LEU A 166 12.08 6.40 9.19
C LEU A 166 12.48 5.36 8.15
N SER A 167 11.55 5.00 7.25
CA SER A 167 11.81 4.17 6.09
C SER A 167 11.36 4.85 4.79
N THR A 168 12.04 4.52 3.69
CA THR A 168 11.66 4.84 2.32
C THR A 168 12.26 3.81 1.37
N THR A 169 11.70 3.68 0.17
CA THR A 169 12.19 2.75 -0.86
C THR A 169 13.56 3.16 -1.39
N GLY A 170 13.76 4.44 -1.69
CA GLY A 170 15.07 4.91 -2.12
C GLY A 170 15.09 6.33 -2.68
N PRO A 171 16.28 6.96 -2.73
CA PRO A 171 16.43 8.34 -3.16
C PRO A 171 16.10 8.56 -4.64
N ASN A 172 16.17 7.51 -5.46
CA ASN A 172 15.93 7.60 -6.91
C ASN A 172 14.45 7.83 -7.27
N TRP A 173 13.56 7.67 -6.30
CA TRP A 173 12.11 7.87 -6.48
C TRP A 173 11.66 9.30 -6.18
N PHE A 174 12.58 10.17 -5.73
CA PHE A 174 12.29 11.57 -5.45
C PHE A 174 12.82 12.48 -6.57
N ALA A 175 12.03 13.48 -6.95
CA ALA A 175 12.56 14.62 -7.68
C ALA A 175 13.59 15.36 -6.81
N GLN A 176 14.45 16.18 -7.41
CA GLN A 176 15.54 16.83 -6.69
C GLN A 176 15.07 17.69 -5.51
N ASP A 177 13.97 18.38 -5.68
CA ASP A 177 13.38 19.23 -4.63
C ASP A 177 12.62 18.43 -3.57
N GLU A 178 12.02 17.30 -3.94
CA GLU A 178 11.41 16.35 -3.02
C GLU A 178 12.46 15.65 -2.16
N LEU A 179 13.58 15.25 -2.78
CA LEU A 179 14.71 14.66 -2.04
C LEU A 179 15.28 15.64 -1.01
N ALA A 180 15.40 16.93 -1.37
CA ALA A 180 15.85 17.95 -0.43
C ALA A 180 14.87 18.15 0.73
N ALA A 181 13.57 18.04 0.48
CA ALA A 181 12.54 18.07 1.53
C ALA A 181 12.61 16.82 2.44
N PHE A 182 12.68 15.65 1.84
CA PHE A 182 12.85 14.38 2.56
C PHE A 182 14.11 14.39 3.41
N ASP A 183 15.22 14.92 2.91
CA ASP A 183 16.51 14.98 3.62
C ASP A 183 16.43 15.79 4.93
N ARG A 184 15.53 16.78 5.03
CA ARG A 184 15.30 17.48 6.31
C ARG A 184 14.72 16.55 7.37
N VAL A 185 13.72 15.75 7.00
CA VAL A 185 13.14 14.76 7.91
C VAL A 185 14.15 13.66 8.24
N ARG A 186 14.86 13.19 7.22
CA ARG A 186 15.89 12.15 7.35
C ARG A 186 17.01 12.57 8.30
N ALA A 187 17.48 13.82 8.20
CA ALA A 187 18.53 14.34 9.07
C ALA A 187 18.09 14.45 10.54
N ALA A 188 16.81 14.64 10.81
CA ALA A 188 16.25 14.71 12.16
C ALA A 188 15.90 13.32 12.74
N ALA A 189 15.67 12.29 11.91
CA ALA A 189 15.23 10.98 12.35
C ALA A 189 16.33 10.18 13.06
N LYS A 190 15.93 9.40 14.09
CA LYS A 190 16.84 8.59 14.90
C LYS A 190 17.42 7.40 14.14
N VAL A 191 16.57 6.71 13.38
CA VAL A 191 16.95 5.55 12.57
C VAL A 191 16.45 5.76 11.16
N GLN A 192 17.27 5.40 10.17
CA GLN A 192 16.96 5.55 8.76
C GLN A 192 17.15 4.22 8.05
N HIS A 193 16.20 3.83 7.22
CA HIS A 193 16.23 2.62 6.44
C HIS A 193 15.81 2.88 4.99
N TRP A 194 16.48 2.21 4.05
CA TRP A 194 16.21 2.26 2.62
C TRP A 194 15.83 0.86 2.09
N GLY A 195 14.98 0.79 1.08
CA GLY A 195 14.63 -0.46 0.41
C GLY A 195 13.50 -1.21 1.10
N GLY A 196 12.56 -0.48 1.71
CA GLY A 196 11.43 -1.08 2.42
C GLY A 196 10.30 -1.53 1.50
N ASP A 197 10.15 -0.93 0.32
CA ASP A 197 8.98 -1.10 -0.55
C ASP A 197 7.68 -1.02 0.27
N CYS A 198 6.58 -1.61 -0.17
CA CYS A 198 5.33 -1.68 0.61
C CYS A 198 5.44 -2.42 1.95
N HIS A 199 6.47 -3.25 2.15
CA HIS A 199 6.71 -3.94 3.42
C HIS A 199 6.91 -2.95 4.58
N ALA A 200 7.52 -1.78 4.32
CA ALA A 200 7.69 -0.73 5.32
C ALA A 200 6.35 -0.27 5.92
N PHE A 201 5.29 -0.18 5.11
CA PHE A 201 3.95 0.20 5.57
C PHE A 201 3.31 -0.89 6.44
N GLY A 202 3.48 -2.16 6.09
CA GLY A 202 3.05 -3.28 6.93
C GLY A 202 3.76 -3.28 8.29
N LEU A 203 5.08 -3.03 8.31
CA LEU A 203 5.86 -2.92 9.52
C LEU A 203 5.46 -1.69 10.36
N LEU A 204 5.09 -0.57 9.73
CA LEU A 204 4.54 0.59 10.42
C LEU A 204 3.20 0.25 11.08
N ALA A 205 2.29 -0.41 10.36
CA ALA A 205 1.01 -0.87 10.90
C ALA A 205 1.17 -1.85 12.08
N SER A 206 2.33 -2.51 12.18
CA SER A 206 2.68 -3.44 13.27
C SER A 206 3.55 -2.80 14.37
N GLY A 207 3.83 -1.49 14.30
CA GLY A 207 4.55 -0.74 15.32
C GLY A 207 6.07 -0.92 15.33
N PHE A 208 6.69 -1.38 14.22
CA PHE A 208 8.15 -1.51 14.09
C PHE A 208 8.80 -0.29 13.44
N ILE A 209 8.07 0.45 12.61
CA ILE A 209 8.48 1.68 11.94
C ILE A 209 7.55 2.80 12.38
N ASP A 210 8.04 4.04 12.47
CA ASP A 210 7.28 5.20 12.93
C ASP A 210 6.83 6.09 11.79
N LEU A 211 7.67 6.21 10.74
CA LEU A 211 7.44 7.03 9.56
C LEU A 211 7.82 6.27 8.28
N VAL A 212 6.98 6.37 7.26
CA VAL A 212 7.32 6.03 5.88
C VAL A 212 6.99 7.23 5.01
N ILE A 213 7.96 7.68 4.20
CA ILE A 213 7.82 8.83 3.31
C ILE A 213 8.25 8.39 1.92
N GLU A 214 7.35 8.56 0.94
CA GLU A 214 7.58 8.15 -0.43
C GLU A 214 7.18 9.25 -1.42
N SER A 215 7.73 9.16 -2.62
CA SER A 215 7.31 9.91 -3.80
C SER A 215 7.20 8.98 -5.01
N SER A 216 6.71 9.49 -6.14
CA SER A 216 6.45 8.71 -7.36
C SER A 216 5.41 7.60 -7.21
N HIS A 217 4.59 7.63 -6.17
CA HIS A 217 3.50 6.67 -5.96
C HIS A 217 2.30 6.97 -6.87
N HIS A 218 1.71 5.94 -7.40
CA HIS A 218 0.44 5.95 -8.12
C HIS A 218 -0.68 5.37 -7.26
N LEU A 219 -1.91 5.43 -7.76
CA LEU A 219 -3.08 4.92 -7.04
C LEU A 219 -2.93 3.44 -6.61
N HIS A 220 -2.32 2.61 -7.46
CA HIS A 220 -2.13 1.18 -7.17
C HIS A 220 -1.12 0.93 -6.05
N ASP A 221 -0.14 1.83 -5.83
CA ASP A 221 0.86 1.71 -4.77
C ASP A 221 0.30 2.04 -3.39
N PHE A 222 -0.64 2.99 -3.28
CA PHE A 222 -1.10 3.46 -1.95
C PHE A 222 -2.54 3.09 -1.58
N CYS A 223 -3.41 2.77 -2.53
CA CYS A 223 -4.82 2.54 -2.24
C CYS A 223 -5.05 1.45 -1.18
N ALA A 224 -4.30 0.34 -1.26
CA ALA A 224 -4.41 -0.74 -0.28
C ALA A 224 -3.80 -0.38 1.08
N LEU A 225 -2.82 0.52 1.10
CA LEU A 225 -2.08 0.89 2.30
C LEU A 225 -2.90 1.75 3.26
N VAL A 226 -3.72 2.68 2.74
CA VAL A 226 -4.51 3.63 3.54
C VAL A 226 -5.36 2.92 4.59
N PRO A 227 -6.30 2.01 4.26
CA PRO A 227 -7.14 1.36 5.27
C PRO A 227 -6.34 0.43 6.21
N VAL A 228 -5.18 -0.08 5.78
CA VAL A 228 -4.30 -0.88 6.63
C VAL A 228 -3.64 -0.01 7.70
N ILE A 229 -3.09 1.15 7.32
CA ILE A 229 -2.44 2.08 8.26
C ILE A 229 -3.45 2.68 9.24
N GLU A 230 -4.58 3.18 8.73
CA GLU A 230 -5.59 3.83 9.55
C GLU A 230 -6.27 2.85 10.53
N GLY A 231 -6.57 1.64 10.09
CA GLY A 231 -7.14 0.59 10.93
C GLY A 231 -6.19 0.11 12.03
N ALA A 232 -4.88 0.26 11.86
CA ALA A 232 -3.87 0.03 12.90
C ALA A 232 -3.74 1.20 13.89
N GLY A 233 -4.42 2.34 13.64
CA GLY A 233 -4.39 3.55 14.46
C GLY A 233 -3.38 4.60 13.97
N GLY A 234 -2.74 4.38 12.83
CA GLY A 234 -1.84 5.33 12.18
C GLY A 234 -2.58 6.40 11.37
N VAL A 235 -1.84 7.17 10.61
CA VAL A 235 -2.32 8.20 9.70
C VAL A 235 -1.54 8.12 8.40
N MET A 236 -2.24 8.27 7.26
CA MET A 236 -1.62 8.30 5.94
C MET A 236 -2.25 9.43 5.10
N THR A 237 -1.41 10.31 4.57
CA THR A 237 -1.81 11.50 3.80
C THR A 237 -0.86 11.74 2.64
N ASP A 238 -1.16 12.73 1.81
CA ASP A 238 -0.15 13.35 0.98
C ASP A 238 0.77 14.28 1.81
N TRP A 239 1.76 14.93 1.16
CA TRP A 239 2.69 15.84 1.84
C TRP A 239 2.08 17.21 2.19
N ALA A 240 0.88 17.52 1.70
CA ALA A 240 0.10 18.68 2.15
C ALA A 240 -0.72 18.36 3.43
N GLY A 241 -0.82 17.07 3.78
CA GLY A 241 -1.64 16.61 4.90
C GLY A 241 -3.07 16.27 4.50
N ASP A 242 -3.37 16.25 3.20
CA ASP A 242 -4.68 15.92 2.67
C ASP A 242 -4.89 14.40 2.58
N ALA A 243 -6.14 13.96 2.75
CA ALA A 243 -6.49 12.55 2.65
C ALA A 243 -6.27 12.00 1.24
N LEU A 244 -5.78 10.75 1.16
CA LEU A 244 -5.51 10.09 -0.11
C LEU A 244 -6.78 9.50 -0.73
N GLY A 245 -6.92 9.71 -2.04
CA GLY A 245 -8.03 9.23 -2.84
C GLY A 245 -7.67 9.04 -4.31
N SER A 246 -8.68 8.86 -5.18
CA SER A 246 -8.48 8.60 -6.62
C SER A 246 -7.65 9.64 -7.35
N ASP A 247 -7.67 10.88 -6.88
CA ASP A 247 -7.05 12.03 -7.55
C ASP A 247 -5.76 12.48 -6.85
N SER A 248 -5.30 11.74 -5.83
CA SER A 248 -4.09 12.08 -5.08
C SER A 248 -2.84 11.88 -5.93
N GLY A 249 -1.88 12.76 -5.70
CA GLY A 249 -0.61 12.79 -6.40
C GLY A 249 0.44 11.85 -5.81
N PRO A 250 1.69 11.94 -6.30
CA PRO A 250 2.69 10.89 -6.09
C PRO A 250 3.34 10.90 -4.71
N ARG A 251 3.07 11.90 -3.89
CA ARG A 251 3.75 12.11 -2.60
C ARG A 251 2.90 11.58 -1.46
N VAL A 252 3.41 10.61 -0.72
CA VAL A 252 2.70 10.01 0.41
C VAL A 252 3.56 9.98 1.67
N ILE A 253 2.91 10.13 2.82
CA ILE A 253 3.50 9.98 4.14
C ILE A 253 2.57 9.14 5.01
N ALA A 254 3.12 8.12 5.67
CA ALA A 254 2.44 7.33 6.68
C ALA A 254 3.17 7.45 8.01
N ALA A 255 2.42 7.54 9.10
CA ALA A 255 2.96 7.62 10.45
C ALA A 255 2.15 6.81 11.45
N GLY A 256 2.83 6.25 12.45
CA GLY A 256 2.18 5.56 13.56
C GLY A 256 1.54 6.50 14.59
N ASP A 257 1.95 7.75 14.65
CA ASP A 257 1.47 8.75 15.60
C ASP A 257 1.24 10.09 14.89
N ARG A 258 0.10 10.73 15.17
CA ARG A 258 -0.25 12.03 14.56
C ARG A 258 0.71 13.15 14.90
N ARG A 259 1.43 13.06 16.03
CA ARG A 259 2.41 14.07 16.46
C ARG A 259 3.64 14.04 15.57
N VAL A 260 4.23 12.87 15.36
CA VAL A 260 5.38 12.71 14.46
C VAL A 260 5.00 12.98 13.01
N HIS A 261 3.77 12.64 12.60
CA HIS A 261 3.25 13.00 11.28
C HIS A 261 3.23 14.51 11.07
N ALA A 262 2.65 15.27 12.01
CA ALA A 262 2.58 16.73 11.93
C ALA A 262 3.97 17.39 11.92
N GLU A 263 4.90 16.90 12.74
CA GLU A 263 6.29 17.38 12.75
C GLU A 263 7.00 17.07 11.42
N ALA A 264 6.81 15.87 10.86
CA ALA A 264 7.38 15.50 9.57
C ALA A 264 6.82 16.34 8.42
N LEU A 265 5.50 16.61 8.40
CA LEU A 265 4.88 17.50 7.40
C LEU A 265 5.45 18.92 7.49
N ALA A 266 5.68 19.44 8.69
CA ALA A 266 6.29 20.76 8.87
C ALA A 266 7.71 20.80 8.26
N LEU A 267 8.53 19.78 8.50
CA LEU A 267 9.87 19.66 7.92
C LEU A 267 9.82 19.49 6.39
N LEU A 268 8.90 18.71 5.86
CA LEU A 268 8.69 18.55 4.41
C LEU A 268 8.30 19.89 3.77
N GLY A 269 7.41 20.65 4.41
CA GLY A 269 6.84 21.89 3.90
C GLY A 269 7.74 23.13 4.06
N GLU A 270 8.89 23.08 4.72
CA GLU A 270 9.76 24.23 4.90
C GLU A 270 10.15 24.89 3.56
N GLY A 271 9.64 26.12 3.34
CA GLY A 271 9.89 26.89 2.12
C GLY A 271 9.10 26.47 0.88
N LYS A 272 8.12 25.58 1.01
CA LYS A 272 7.28 25.08 -0.08
C LYS A 272 5.82 24.86 0.32
N SER A 273 4.92 24.94 -0.67
CA SER A 273 3.57 24.37 -0.63
C SER A 273 3.53 23.19 -1.61
N TRP A 274 3.23 22.02 -1.13
CA TRP A 274 3.16 20.80 -1.95
C TRP A 274 1.78 20.64 -2.61
#